data_d9230144c07d462af889ba430ed55da6
#
_entry.id   d9230144c07d462af889ba430ed55da6
#
_cell.length_a   1.000
_cell.length_b   1.000
_cell.length_c   1.000
_cell.angle_alpha   90.00
_cell.angle_beta   90.00
_cell.angle_gamma   90.00
#
_symmetry.space_group_name_H-M   'P 1'
#
loop_
_entity.id
_entity.type
_entity.pdbx_description
1 polymer ?
#
loop_
_entity_poly.entity_id
_entity_poly.type
_entity_poly.pdbx_seq_one_letter_code
_entity_poly.pdbx_strand_id
1 'polypeptide(L)'
;MKADTFCKQIVATAEDFSDKVAMTLLGKGDAEETTFSEMLAQIRSVAFHLMQEGIEFGDRVALIGENHPNWAVAYLGILYRGATVVPLDPTGTIETLTNFIEDSQSKLAFVSST
;
A
#
# COMPACT_ATOMS: atom_id res chain seq x y z
N MET A 1 -3.51 -10.33 12.03
CA MET A 1 -3.82 -8.96 12.52
C MET A 1 -5.20 -8.57 12.05
N LYS A 2 -6.00 -8.09 12.95
CA LYS A 2 -7.32 -7.56 12.58
C LYS A 2 -7.15 -6.15 12.01
N ALA A 3 -7.95 -5.80 11.01
CA ALA A 3 -7.84 -4.51 10.33
C ALA A 3 -7.97 -3.32 11.28
N ASP A 4 -8.91 -3.38 12.23
CA ASP A 4 -9.10 -2.29 13.19
C ASP A 4 -7.91 -2.15 14.14
N THR A 5 -7.23 -3.22 14.50
CA THR A 5 -6.01 -3.18 15.31
C THR A 5 -4.89 -2.47 14.56
N PHE A 6 -4.69 -2.81 13.29
CA PHE A 6 -3.70 -2.14 12.44
C PHE A 6 -4.02 -0.66 12.30
N CYS A 7 -5.27 -0.32 12.00
CA CYS A 7 -5.69 1.08 11.84
C CYS A 7 -5.42 1.88 13.12
N LYS A 8 -5.75 1.33 14.28
CA LYS A 8 -5.50 1.99 15.56
C LYS A 8 -4.02 2.22 15.80
N GLN A 9 -3.17 1.23 15.50
CA GLN A 9 -1.74 1.34 15.69
C GLN A 9 -1.11 2.38 14.77
N ILE A 10 -1.48 2.40 13.49
CA ILE A 10 -0.90 3.34 12.55
C ILE A 10 -1.34 4.77 12.85
N VAL A 11 -2.59 4.97 13.25
CA VAL A 11 -3.09 6.30 13.63
C VAL A 11 -2.37 6.78 14.88
N ALA A 12 -2.26 5.95 15.90
CA ALA A 12 -1.57 6.31 17.15
C ALA A 12 -0.10 6.68 16.90
N THR A 13 0.59 5.89 16.08
CA THR A 13 1.99 6.16 15.73
C THR A 13 2.11 7.50 14.98
N ALA A 14 1.22 7.74 14.02
CA ALA A 14 1.24 8.98 13.24
C ALA A 14 0.93 10.21 14.10
N GLU A 15 0.06 10.08 15.10
CA GLU A 15 -0.24 11.16 16.02
C GLU A 15 0.93 11.45 16.96
N ASP A 16 1.57 10.40 17.49
CA ASP A 16 2.69 10.54 18.43
C ASP A 16 3.96 11.07 17.76
N PHE A 17 4.17 10.74 16.50
CA PHE A 17 5.39 11.08 15.77
C PHE A 17 5.11 11.83 14.47
N SER A 18 4.07 12.67 14.45
CA SER A 18 3.56 13.28 13.21
C SER A 18 4.62 14.01 12.39
N ASP A 19 5.54 14.70 13.06
CA ASP A 19 6.59 15.50 12.39
C ASP A 19 7.87 14.70 12.12
N LYS A 20 7.93 13.45 12.56
CA LYS A 20 9.09 12.60 12.32
C LYS A 20 9.05 12.01 10.92
N VAL A 21 10.22 11.78 10.35
CA VAL A 21 10.33 11.16 9.03
C VAL A 21 10.01 9.68 9.15
N ALA A 22 9.05 9.21 8.34
CA ALA A 22 8.68 7.80 8.27
C ALA A 22 9.39 7.08 7.13
N MET A 23 9.61 7.77 6.01
CA MET A 23 10.21 7.20 4.81
C MET A 23 11.11 8.22 4.14
N THR A 24 12.21 7.73 3.56
CA THR A 24 13.14 8.56 2.79
C THR A 24 13.40 7.89 1.44
N LEU A 25 13.24 8.65 0.37
CA LEU A 25 13.59 8.21 -0.97
C LEU A 25 14.90 8.88 -1.38
N LEU A 26 15.93 8.06 -1.65
CA LEU A 26 17.22 8.54 -2.11
C LEU A 26 17.23 8.56 -3.64
N GLY A 27 17.47 9.73 -4.21
CA GLY A 27 17.53 9.91 -5.66
C GLY A 27 18.82 10.55 -6.09
N LYS A 28 18.85 11.03 -7.33
CA LYS A 28 20.04 11.70 -7.92
C LYS A 28 20.21 13.12 -7.44
N GLY A 29 19.35 13.62 -6.59
CA GLY A 29 19.41 14.96 -6.04
C GLY A 29 19.20 14.90 -4.55
N ASP A 30 18.38 15.79 -4.05
CA ASP A 30 18.03 15.81 -2.65
C ASP A 30 17.16 14.60 -2.28
N ALA A 31 17.31 14.11 -1.06
CA ALA A 31 16.45 13.04 -0.56
C ALA A 31 15.03 13.56 -0.36
N GLU A 32 14.04 12.77 -0.79
CA GLU A 32 12.64 13.07 -0.52
C GLU A 32 12.24 12.39 0.79
N GLU A 33 11.72 13.16 1.72
CA GLU A 33 11.30 12.68 3.02
C GLU A 33 9.80 12.77 3.16
N THR A 34 9.19 11.74 3.76
CA THR A 34 7.77 11.70 4.07
C THR A 34 7.61 11.55 5.57
N THR A 35 6.90 12.46 6.19
CA THR A 35 6.61 12.40 7.63
C THR A 35 5.53 11.35 7.91
N PHE A 36 5.38 10.95 9.17
CA PHE A 36 4.30 10.05 9.56
C PHE A 36 2.92 10.64 9.28
N SER A 37 2.76 11.94 9.48
CA SER A 37 1.50 12.62 9.17
C SER A 37 1.16 12.54 7.68
N GLU A 38 2.15 12.83 6.82
CA GLU A 38 1.98 12.74 5.37
C GLU A 38 1.71 11.31 4.93
N MET A 39 2.44 10.35 5.49
CA MET A 39 2.25 8.94 5.19
C MET A 39 0.83 8.49 5.53
N LEU A 40 0.33 8.87 6.70
CA LEU A 40 -1.04 8.52 7.11
C LEU A 40 -2.07 9.09 6.14
N ALA A 41 -1.90 10.34 5.71
CA ALA A 41 -2.79 10.96 4.73
C ALA A 41 -2.79 10.17 3.41
N GLN A 42 -1.63 9.75 2.95
CA GLN A 42 -1.51 8.96 1.73
C GLN A 42 -2.15 7.58 1.89
N ILE A 43 -1.95 6.92 3.03
CA ILE A 43 -2.56 5.63 3.34
C ILE A 43 -4.09 5.73 3.31
N ARG A 44 -4.63 6.76 3.92
CA ARG A 44 -6.08 6.99 3.94
C ARG A 44 -6.63 7.28 2.55
N SER A 45 -5.88 7.98 1.71
CA SER A 45 -6.27 8.22 0.32
C SER A 45 -6.36 6.93 -0.47
N VAL A 46 -5.39 6.03 -0.30
CA VAL A 46 -5.43 4.72 -0.95
C VAL A 46 -6.64 3.92 -0.47
N ALA A 47 -6.86 3.88 0.84
CA ALA A 47 -7.99 3.15 1.41
C ALA A 47 -9.33 3.69 0.91
N PHE A 48 -9.46 5.00 0.82
CA PHE A 48 -10.66 5.66 0.31
C PHE A 48 -10.90 5.30 -1.16
N HIS A 49 -9.84 5.31 -1.98
CA HIS A 49 -9.92 4.91 -3.38
C HIS A 49 -10.40 3.45 -3.50
N LEU A 50 -9.86 2.55 -2.69
CA LEU A 50 -10.29 1.16 -2.68
C LEU A 50 -11.77 1.02 -2.31
N MET A 51 -12.22 1.80 -1.35
CA MET A 51 -13.64 1.82 -0.97
C MET A 51 -14.51 2.27 -2.13
N GLN A 52 -14.09 3.30 -2.87
CA GLN A 52 -14.82 3.78 -4.05
C GLN A 52 -14.87 2.74 -5.15
N GLU A 53 -13.84 1.92 -5.29
CA GLU A 53 -13.76 0.84 -6.28
C GLU A 53 -14.51 -0.43 -5.84
N GLY A 54 -15.18 -0.39 -4.69
CA GLY A 54 -15.98 -1.51 -4.21
C GLY A 54 -15.19 -2.59 -3.49
N ILE A 55 -13.97 -2.31 -3.08
CA ILE A 55 -13.16 -3.27 -2.31
C ILE A 55 -13.67 -3.32 -0.87
N GLU A 56 -14.03 -4.52 -0.43
CA GLU A 56 -14.57 -4.75 0.91
C GLU A 56 -13.57 -5.53 1.77
N PHE A 57 -13.89 -5.66 3.04
CA PHE A 57 -13.08 -6.42 4.00
C PHE A 57 -12.84 -7.84 3.47
N GLY A 58 -11.59 -8.26 3.50
CA GLY A 58 -11.21 -9.60 3.06
C GLY A 58 -11.00 -9.75 1.56
N ASP A 59 -11.38 -8.75 0.76
CA ASP A 59 -11.10 -8.80 -0.67
C ASP A 59 -9.60 -8.76 -0.92
N ARG A 60 -9.17 -9.38 -2.01
CA ARG A 60 -7.76 -9.45 -2.35
C ARG A 60 -7.42 -8.36 -3.36
N VAL A 61 -6.29 -7.69 -3.11
CA VAL A 61 -5.76 -6.65 -3.98
C VAL A 61 -4.31 -6.99 -4.29
N ALA A 62 -3.99 -7.16 -5.56
CA ALA A 62 -2.63 -7.45 -5.98
C ALA A 62 -1.80 -6.18 -5.96
N LEU A 63 -0.52 -6.33 -5.63
CA LEU A 63 0.43 -5.22 -5.57
C LEU A 63 1.71 -5.63 -6.28
N ILE A 64 1.97 -4.99 -7.42
CA ILE A 64 3.11 -5.28 -8.27
C ILE A 64 3.98 -4.02 -8.34
N GLY A 65 5.19 -4.08 -7.83
CA GLY A 65 6.05 -2.92 -7.85
C GLY A 65 7.38 -3.18 -7.19
N GLU A 66 8.30 -2.26 -7.40
CA GLU A 66 9.61 -2.31 -6.77
C GLU A 66 9.58 -1.61 -5.42
N ASN A 67 10.67 -1.76 -4.66
CA ASN A 67 10.80 -1.16 -3.34
C ASN A 67 10.87 0.36 -3.46
N HIS A 68 9.76 1.02 -3.17
CA HIS A 68 9.58 2.47 -3.28
C HIS A 68 8.58 2.91 -2.20
N PRO A 69 8.68 4.14 -1.68
CA PRO A 69 7.70 4.64 -0.70
C PRO A 69 6.25 4.51 -1.15
N ASN A 70 5.97 4.72 -2.43
CA ASN A 70 4.60 4.55 -2.97
C ASN A 70 4.12 3.11 -2.85
N TRP A 71 5.01 2.13 -3.01
CA TRP A 71 4.69 0.72 -2.81
C TRP A 71 4.30 0.46 -1.35
N ALA A 72 5.09 1.03 -0.42
CA ALA A 72 4.79 0.90 1.01
C ALA A 72 3.44 1.52 1.36
N VAL A 73 3.14 2.70 0.83
CA VAL A 73 1.86 3.37 1.06
C VAL A 73 0.70 2.55 0.50
N ALA A 74 0.85 1.99 -0.70
CA ALA A 74 -0.17 1.14 -1.30
C ALA A 74 -0.41 -0.12 -0.45
N TYR A 75 0.67 -0.76 0.00
CA TYR A 75 0.60 -1.93 0.88
C TYR A 75 -0.19 -1.60 2.15
N LEU A 76 0.20 -0.53 2.82
CA LEU A 76 -0.43 -0.12 4.08
C LEU A 76 -1.87 0.35 3.86
N GLY A 77 -2.15 0.99 2.73
CA GLY A 77 -3.50 1.43 2.38
C GLY A 77 -4.45 0.25 2.16
N ILE A 78 -3.95 -0.81 1.53
CA ILE A 78 -4.73 -2.04 1.35
C ILE A 78 -5.09 -2.63 2.72
N LEU A 79 -4.11 -2.73 3.61
CA LEU A 79 -4.33 -3.23 4.97
C LEU A 79 -5.27 -2.32 5.76
N TYR A 80 -5.12 -1.01 5.61
CA TYR A 80 -5.97 -0.03 6.29
C TYR A 80 -7.44 -0.19 5.90
N ARG A 81 -7.71 -0.52 4.64
CA ARG A 81 -9.07 -0.79 4.16
C ARG A 81 -9.60 -2.11 4.69
N GLY A 82 -8.76 -2.98 5.22
CA GLY A 82 -9.16 -4.31 5.66
C GLY A 82 -9.12 -5.36 4.56
N ALA A 83 -8.52 -5.03 3.44
CA ALA A 83 -8.32 -5.96 2.34
C ALA A 83 -7.06 -6.80 2.57
N THR A 84 -6.90 -7.85 1.78
CA THR A 84 -5.74 -8.72 1.81
C THR A 84 -4.80 -8.33 0.67
N VAL A 85 -3.55 -8.02 1.00
CA VAL A 85 -2.55 -7.68 0.00
C VAL A 85 -1.96 -8.95 -0.59
N VAL A 86 -1.82 -8.97 -1.92
CA VAL A 86 -1.17 -10.06 -2.65
C VAL A 86 0.04 -9.46 -3.35
N PRO A 87 1.23 -9.46 -2.70
CA PRO A 87 2.41 -8.88 -3.31
C PRO A 87 2.98 -9.81 -4.38
N LEU A 88 3.27 -9.25 -5.55
CA LEU A 88 3.80 -10.01 -6.68
C LEU A 88 5.11 -9.40 -7.17
N ASP A 89 6.00 -10.26 -7.65
CA ASP A 89 7.32 -9.85 -8.15
C ASP A 89 7.17 -9.11 -9.48
N PRO A 90 7.64 -7.86 -9.58
CA PRO A 90 7.52 -7.08 -10.81
C PRO A 90 8.39 -7.62 -11.96
N THR A 91 9.35 -8.49 -11.67
CA THR A 91 10.21 -9.08 -12.70
C THR A 91 9.59 -10.30 -13.37
N GLY A 92 8.42 -10.74 -12.91
CA GLY A 92 7.72 -11.86 -13.54
C GLY A 92 7.19 -11.51 -14.92
N THR A 93 6.93 -12.54 -15.72
CA THR A 93 6.34 -12.34 -17.04
C THR A 93 4.86 -11.92 -16.89
N ILE A 94 4.32 -11.31 -17.94
CA ILE A 94 2.90 -10.94 -17.97
C ILE A 94 2.03 -12.17 -17.73
N GLU A 95 2.37 -13.30 -18.36
CA GLU A 95 1.61 -14.53 -18.20
C GLU A 95 1.63 -15.01 -16.74
N THR A 96 2.80 -15.05 -16.12
CA THR A 96 2.95 -15.46 -14.73
C THR A 96 2.17 -14.56 -13.79
N LEU A 97 2.29 -13.23 -13.96
CA LEU A 97 1.58 -12.26 -13.14
C LEU A 97 0.06 -12.37 -13.30
N THR A 98 -0.39 -12.55 -14.53
CA THR A 98 -1.83 -12.74 -14.82
C THR A 98 -2.35 -13.99 -14.12
N ASN A 99 -1.61 -15.09 -14.16
CA ASN A 99 -2.00 -16.33 -13.50
C ASN A 99 -2.08 -16.16 -11.99
N PHE A 100 -1.14 -15.44 -11.37
CA PHE A 100 -1.18 -15.19 -9.93
C PHE A 100 -2.38 -14.32 -9.55
N ILE A 101 -2.69 -13.30 -10.36
CA ILE A 101 -3.85 -12.45 -10.10
C ILE A 101 -5.14 -13.25 -10.17
N GLU A 102 -5.28 -14.08 -11.19
CA GLU A 102 -6.47 -14.95 -11.34
C GLU A 102 -6.58 -15.97 -10.22
N ASP A 103 -5.49 -16.66 -9.90
CA ASP A 103 -5.47 -17.71 -8.86
C ASP A 103 -5.78 -17.13 -7.48
N SER A 104 -5.31 -15.93 -7.19
CA SER A 104 -5.57 -15.26 -5.91
C SER A 104 -6.95 -14.64 -5.84
N GLN A 105 -7.66 -14.58 -6.96
CA GLN A 105 -8.98 -13.93 -7.06
C GLN A 105 -8.93 -12.44 -6.65
N SER A 106 -7.81 -11.78 -6.99
CA SER A 106 -7.65 -10.36 -6.71
C SER A 106 -8.63 -9.54 -7.55
N LYS A 107 -9.32 -8.62 -6.90
CA LYS A 107 -10.33 -7.77 -7.56
C LYS A 107 -9.73 -6.53 -8.19
N LEU A 108 -8.53 -6.14 -7.76
CA LEU A 108 -7.87 -4.94 -8.23
C LEU A 108 -6.36 -5.16 -8.13
N ALA A 109 -5.60 -4.48 -8.96
CA ALA A 109 -4.15 -4.54 -8.90
C ALA A 109 -3.56 -3.14 -8.98
N PHE A 110 -2.64 -2.83 -8.06
CA PHE A 110 -1.76 -1.67 -8.18
C PHE A 110 -0.49 -2.10 -8.88
N VAL A 111 -0.09 -1.37 -9.90
CA VAL A 111 1.10 -1.70 -10.69
C VAL A 111 2.01 -0.48 -10.76
N SER A 112 3.29 -0.68 -10.43
CA SER A 112 4.28 0.38 -10.60
C SER A 112 4.55 0.62 -12.09
N SER A 113 4.64 1.88 -12.48
CA SER A 113 4.91 2.27 -13.87
C SER A 113 6.41 2.37 -14.19
N THR A 114 7.29 2.11 -13.21
CA THR A 114 8.74 2.20 -13.42
C THR A 114 9.40 0.84 -13.39
#